data_51fb08827692df1c1e0146e9158b72d5
#
_entry.id   51fb08827692df1c1e0146e9158b72d5
#
_cell.length_a   1.000
_cell.length_b   1.000
_cell.length_c   1.000
_cell.angle_alpha   90.00
_cell.angle_beta   90.00
_cell.angle_gamma   90.00
#
_symmetry.space_group_name_H-M   'P 1'
#
loop_
_entity.id
_entity.type
_entity.pdbx_description
1 polymer ?
#
loop_
_entity_poly.entity_id
_entity_poly.type
_entity_poly.pdbx_seq_one_letter_code
_entity_poly.pdbx_strand_id
1 'polypeptide(L)'
;SPFDNKGMTPMAWHKVKAKEFPVPYQIENPLYSLGDTYKYESKEVICYIQDFYFDYDKGNYGSAKRYFVALDPSTKRILKRAFLEESEGLFFVPPITDTEEEGLMLIGRILKGKPLAIYGMTSASFGCDPLIFLSDEQGDICIQCDNRH
;
A
#
# COMPACT_ATOMS: atom_id res chain seq x y z
N SER A 1 -9.27 3.92 -26.64
CA SER A 1 -9.50 4.01 -25.20
C SER A 1 -8.20 4.24 -24.45
N PRO A 2 -8.15 5.13 -23.46
CA PRO A 2 -6.96 5.32 -22.61
C PRO A 2 -6.75 4.19 -21.59
N PHE A 3 -7.71 3.28 -21.46
CA PHE A 3 -7.64 2.19 -20.48
C PHE A 3 -6.95 0.96 -21.08
N ASP A 4 -6.19 0.27 -20.23
CA ASP A 4 -5.60 -1.01 -20.58
C ASP A 4 -6.66 -2.12 -20.43
N ASN A 5 -6.70 -3.05 -21.37
CA ASN A 5 -7.67 -4.15 -21.36
C ASN A 5 -7.32 -5.25 -20.35
N LYS A 6 -6.14 -5.23 -19.76
CA LYS A 6 -5.69 -6.26 -18.82
C LYS A 6 -6.37 -6.17 -17.47
N GLY A 7 -6.85 -4.96 -17.10
CA GLY A 7 -7.52 -4.76 -15.82
C GLY A 7 -6.60 -4.93 -14.62
N MET A 8 -7.22 -5.08 -13.47
CA MET A 8 -6.51 -5.27 -12.19
C MET A 8 -6.80 -6.65 -11.62
N THR A 9 -5.82 -7.22 -10.95
CA THR A 9 -5.92 -8.54 -10.31
C THR A 9 -5.63 -8.43 -8.82
N PRO A 10 -6.25 -9.32 -7.99
CA PRO A 10 -5.95 -9.35 -6.57
C PRO A 10 -4.48 -9.65 -6.28
N MET A 11 -3.94 -8.99 -5.26
CA MET A 11 -2.59 -9.22 -4.78
C MET A 11 -2.60 -10.27 -3.67
N ALA A 12 -1.78 -11.30 -3.81
CA ALA A 12 -1.54 -12.27 -2.76
C ALA A 12 -0.27 -11.88 -1.99
N TRP A 13 -0.43 -11.51 -0.73
CA TRP A 13 0.66 -11.09 0.13
C TRP A 13 1.11 -12.24 1.03
N HIS A 14 2.40 -12.27 1.34
CA HIS A 14 2.98 -13.21 2.27
C HIS A 14 3.60 -12.46 3.45
N LYS A 15 3.33 -12.92 4.66
CA LYS A 15 3.99 -12.41 5.84
C LYS A 15 5.46 -12.85 5.82
N VAL A 16 6.37 -11.92 6.04
CA VAL A 16 7.81 -12.17 6.06
C VAL A 16 8.44 -11.59 7.33
N LYS A 17 9.73 -11.86 7.55
CA LYS A 17 10.44 -11.29 8.70
C LYS A 17 10.73 -9.81 8.46
N ALA A 18 10.69 -9.02 9.54
CA ALA A 18 10.92 -7.58 9.47
C ALA A 18 12.27 -7.21 8.82
N LYS A 19 13.30 -8.04 9.00
CA LYS A 19 14.62 -7.83 8.40
C LYS A 19 14.64 -7.92 6.87
N GLU A 20 13.61 -8.49 6.27
CA GLU A 20 13.49 -8.59 4.81
C GLU A 20 13.02 -7.28 4.18
N PHE A 21 12.52 -6.34 4.98
CA PHE A 21 12.11 -5.04 4.45
C PHE A 21 13.33 -4.32 3.85
N PRO A 22 13.27 -3.92 2.55
CA PRO A 22 14.49 -3.63 1.78
C PRO A 22 15.13 -2.28 2.04
N VAL A 23 14.49 -1.39 2.79
CA VAL A 23 15.03 -0.06 3.08
C VAL A 23 15.01 0.22 4.57
N PRO A 24 15.96 1.03 5.08
CA PRO A 24 15.91 1.43 6.48
C PRO A 24 14.76 2.38 6.73
N TYR A 25 14.22 2.31 7.91
CA TYR A 25 13.19 3.23 8.39
C TYR A 25 13.50 3.63 9.83
N GLN A 26 13.08 4.83 10.21
CA GLN A 26 13.13 5.29 11.58
C GLN A 26 11.74 5.76 12.00
N ILE A 27 11.27 5.21 13.11
CA ILE A 27 10.12 5.74 13.83
C ILE A 27 10.63 6.31 15.13
N GLU A 28 10.76 7.62 15.19
CA GLU A 28 11.32 8.30 16.35
C GLU A 28 10.39 8.32 17.57
N ASN A 29 9.10 8.18 17.33
CA ASN A 29 8.11 8.19 18.41
C ASN A 29 8.10 6.82 19.11
N PRO A 30 8.47 6.78 20.43
CA PRO A 30 8.51 5.51 21.16
C PRO A 30 7.14 4.89 21.43
N LEU A 31 6.05 5.61 21.12
CA LEU A 31 4.69 5.09 21.23
C LEU A 31 4.31 4.18 20.06
N TYR A 32 5.14 4.09 19.02
CA TYR A 32 4.92 3.16 17.92
C TYR A 32 5.68 1.87 18.13
N SER A 33 5.02 0.76 17.85
CA SER A 33 5.62 -0.57 17.82
C SER A 33 5.62 -1.12 16.40
N LEU A 34 6.61 -1.96 16.13
CA LEU A 34 6.75 -2.64 14.85
C LEU A 34 5.63 -3.66 14.70
N GLY A 35 4.88 -3.53 13.61
CA GLY A 35 3.87 -4.49 13.20
C GLY A 35 4.43 -5.52 12.23
N ASP A 36 3.54 -6.12 11.46
CA ASP A 36 3.90 -7.15 10.50
C ASP A 36 4.56 -6.59 9.25
N THR A 37 5.37 -7.44 8.61
CA THR A 37 6.01 -7.18 7.33
C THR A 37 5.41 -8.13 6.29
N TYR A 38 5.08 -7.60 5.13
CA TYR A 38 4.46 -8.36 4.05
C TYR A 38 5.21 -8.17 2.75
N LYS A 39 5.20 -9.20 1.93
CA LYS A 39 5.81 -9.20 0.59
C LYS A 39 4.83 -9.69 -0.45
N TYR A 40 4.77 -8.99 -1.57
CA TYR A 40 4.11 -9.41 -2.79
C TYR A 40 5.16 -9.54 -3.88
N GLU A 41 5.07 -10.58 -4.69
CA GLU A 41 6.05 -10.83 -5.75
C GLU A 41 5.37 -11.25 -7.04
N SER A 42 5.75 -10.61 -8.14
CA SER A 42 5.37 -10.99 -9.49
C SER A 42 6.58 -10.86 -10.41
N LYS A 43 6.40 -11.20 -11.68
CA LYS A 43 7.46 -11.02 -12.69
C LYS A 43 7.80 -9.55 -12.92
N GLU A 44 6.87 -8.64 -12.64
CA GLU A 44 7.03 -7.23 -12.96
C GLU A 44 7.45 -6.38 -11.77
N VAL A 45 7.13 -6.80 -10.55
CA VAL A 45 7.40 -5.99 -9.37
C VAL A 45 7.47 -6.83 -8.11
N ILE A 46 8.30 -6.39 -7.16
CA ILE A 46 8.30 -6.89 -5.78
C ILE A 46 7.86 -5.75 -4.88
N CYS A 47 6.85 -5.99 -4.06
CA CYS A 47 6.32 -4.99 -3.13
C CYS A 47 6.50 -5.45 -1.70
N TYR A 48 6.78 -4.51 -0.81
CA TYR A 48 6.86 -4.74 0.63
C TYR A 48 6.00 -3.74 1.37
N ILE A 49 5.35 -4.20 2.43
CA ILE A 49 4.66 -3.37 3.40
C ILE A 49 5.28 -3.64 4.77
N GLN A 50 5.55 -2.57 5.51
CA GLN A 50 5.88 -2.62 6.93
C GLN A 50 4.89 -1.76 7.68
N ASP A 51 4.10 -2.38 8.55
CA ASP A 51 3.13 -1.67 9.37
C ASP A 51 3.72 -1.30 10.73
N PHE A 52 3.22 -0.20 11.29
CA PHE A 52 3.56 0.31 12.61
C PHE A 52 2.27 0.62 13.35
N TYR A 53 2.16 0.16 14.58
CA TYR A 53 0.98 0.35 15.40
C TYR A 53 1.26 1.33 16.53
N PHE A 54 0.30 2.17 16.81
CA PHE A 54 0.35 3.07 17.95
C PHE A 54 0.02 2.30 19.22
N ASP A 55 0.82 2.51 20.28
CA ASP A 55 0.62 1.85 21.57
C ASP A 55 -0.33 2.69 22.43
N TYR A 56 -1.60 2.33 22.41
CA TYR A 56 -2.63 3.04 23.15
C TYR A 56 -2.46 2.97 24.68
N ASP A 57 -1.77 1.94 25.17
CA ASP A 57 -1.55 1.77 26.61
C ASP A 57 -0.57 2.81 27.20
N LYS A 58 0.23 3.43 26.35
CA LYS A 58 1.24 4.41 26.75
C LYS A 58 0.79 5.85 26.63
N GLY A 59 -0.43 6.12 26.22
CA GLY A 59 -0.93 7.48 26.18
C GLY A 59 -1.81 7.83 24.99
N ASN A 60 -1.66 9.01 24.45
CA ASN A 60 -2.54 9.68 23.52
C ASN A 60 -2.93 8.84 22.29
N TYR A 61 -4.09 9.15 21.72
CA TYR A 61 -4.53 8.57 20.47
C TYR A 61 -3.55 8.86 19.34
N GLY A 62 -3.20 7.83 18.60
CA GLY A 62 -2.36 7.94 17.42
C GLY A 62 -2.89 7.07 16.29
N SER A 63 -2.37 7.29 15.10
CA SER A 63 -2.75 6.56 13.90
C SER A 63 -1.72 5.50 13.59
N ALA A 64 -2.15 4.34 13.07
CA ALA A 64 -1.23 3.38 12.50
C ALA A 64 -0.50 4.01 11.31
N LYS A 65 0.70 3.55 11.06
CA LYS A 65 1.53 3.99 9.93
C LYS A 65 1.93 2.79 9.09
N ARG A 66 2.12 3.05 7.80
CA ARG A 66 2.49 2.01 6.83
C ARG A 66 3.57 2.52 5.91
N TYR A 67 4.66 1.78 5.80
CA TYR A 67 5.70 2.03 4.82
C TYR A 67 5.54 1.04 3.68
N PHE A 68 5.45 1.55 2.46
CA PHE A 68 5.33 0.76 1.24
C PHE A 68 6.54 1.01 0.35
N VAL A 69 7.10 -0.06 -0.20
CA VAL A 69 8.22 0.01 -1.16
C VAL A 69 7.96 -0.97 -2.29
N ALA A 70 8.14 -0.52 -3.52
CA ALA A 70 8.10 -1.37 -4.72
C ALA A 70 9.48 -1.37 -5.39
N LEU A 71 9.93 -2.55 -5.80
CA LEU A 71 11.24 -2.77 -6.42
C LEU A 71 11.09 -3.42 -7.78
N ASP A 72 12.02 -3.09 -8.68
CA ASP A 72 12.25 -3.87 -9.89
C ASP A 72 12.81 -5.24 -9.51
N PRO A 73 12.23 -6.36 -9.99
CA PRO A 73 12.69 -7.69 -9.59
C PRO A 73 14.11 -8.03 -10.05
N SER A 74 14.53 -7.51 -11.21
CA SER A 74 15.84 -7.81 -11.79
C SER A 74 16.96 -7.00 -11.14
N THR A 75 16.77 -5.70 -11.04
CA THR A 75 17.80 -4.75 -10.59
C THR A 75 17.73 -4.45 -9.10
N LYS A 76 16.58 -4.74 -8.46
CA LYS A 76 16.26 -4.34 -7.09
C LYS A 76 16.21 -2.82 -6.91
N ARG A 77 16.12 -2.06 -8.00
CA ARG A 77 15.96 -0.62 -7.96
C ARG A 77 14.59 -0.26 -7.37
N ILE A 78 14.56 0.76 -6.53
CA ILE A 78 13.32 1.24 -5.94
C ILE A 78 12.52 1.98 -7.02
N LEU A 79 11.29 1.51 -7.25
CA LEU A 79 10.34 2.13 -8.19
C LEU A 79 9.43 3.13 -7.50
N LYS A 80 9.06 2.84 -6.25
CA LYS A 80 8.13 3.66 -5.48
C LYS A 80 8.37 3.48 -4.00
N ARG A 81 8.28 4.59 -3.26
CA ARG A 81 8.16 4.59 -1.80
C ARG A 81 6.92 5.40 -1.42
N ALA A 82 6.17 4.91 -0.45
CA ALA A 82 5.06 5.66 0.10
C ALA A 82 5.00 5.43 1.61
N PHE A 83 4.84 6.51 2.36
CA PHE A 83 4.62 6.44 3.79
C PHE A 83 3.21 6.93 4.07
N LEU A 84 2.38 6.02 4.58
CA LEU A 84 0.97 6.24 4.77
C LEU A 84 0.65 6.32 6.25
N GLU A 85 -0.38 7.11 6.58
CA GLU A 85 -0.85 7.28 7.95
C GLU A 85 -2.37 7.17 7.96
N GLU A 86 -2.91 6.40 8.90
CA GLU A 86 -4.36 6.38 9.11
C GLU A 86 -4.82 7.73 9.65
N SER A 87 -6.01 8.13 9.26
CA SER A 87 -6.66 9.35 9.73
C SER A 87 -8.14 9.09 9.91
N GLU A 88 -8.88 10.08 10.38
CA GLU A 88 -10.32 9.95 10.51
C GLU A 88 -10.96 9.59 9.18
N GLY A 89 -11.61 8.45 9.13
CA GLY A 89 -12.26 7.94 7.94
C GLY A 89 -11.33 7.30 6.90
N LEU A 90 -10.03 7.17 7.19
CA LEU A 90 -9.06 6.52 6.32
C LEU A 90 -8.36 5.39 7.06
N PHE A 91 -8.50 4.17 6.59
CA PHE A 91 -7.96 2.98 7.24
C PHE A 91 -7.10 2.18 6.27
N PHE A 92 -6.11 1.47 6.80
CA PHE A 92 -5.31 0.55 5.99
C PHE A 92 -6.10 -0.71 5.68
N VAL A 93 -6.03 -1.14 4.43
CA VAL A 93 -6.53 -2.45 4.02
C VAL A 93 -5.49 -3.49 4.47
N PRO A 94 -5.88 -4.53 5.24
CA PRO A 94 -4.94 -5.58 5.62
C PRO A 94 -4.41 -6.31 4.39
N PRO A 95 -3.10 -6.58 4.31
CA PRO A 95 -2.57 -7.44 3.26
C PRO A 95 -3.10 -8.86 3.44
N ILE A 96 -3.98 -9.29 2.54
CA ILE A 96 -4.68 -10.56 2.64
C ILE A 96 -4.00 -11.58 1.73
N THR A 97 -3.72 -12.75 2.29
CA THR A 97 -3.18 -13.89 1.56
C THR A 97 -4.30 -14.79 1.01
N ASP A 98 -5.52 -14.64 1.52
CA ASP A 98 -6.70 -15.36 1.09
C ASP A 98 -7.58 -14.48 0.22
N THR A 99 -7.96 -14.98 -0.96
CA THR A 99 -8.73 -14.22 -1.95
C THR A 99 -10.23 -14.18 -1.66
N GLU A 100 -10.70 -14.80 -0.60
CA GLU A 100 -12.13 -14.86 -0.25
C GLU A 100 -12.61 -13.66 0.56
N GLU A 101 -11.71 -12.84 1.08
CA GLU A 101 -12.03 -11.70 1.92
C GLU A 101 -12.37 -10.45 1.11
N GLU A 102 -13.26 -9.62 1.66
CA GLU A 102 -13.53 -8.28 1.12
C GLU A 102 -12.35 -7.34 1.37
N GLY A 103 -12.22 -6.31 0.53
CA GLY A 103 -11.19 -5.29 0.69
C GLY A 103 -9.82 -5.71 0.18
N LEU A 104 -9.78 -6.51 -0.87
CA LEU A 104 -8.53 -6.92 -1.49
C LEU A 104 -7.81 -5.73 -2.14
N MET A 105 -6.49 -5.72 -2.01
CA MET A 105 -5.67 -4.86 -2.84
C MET A 105 -5.58 -5.43 -4.25
N LEU A 106 -5.63 -4.54 -5.23
CA LEU A 106 -5.58 -4.90 -6.65
C LEU A 106 -4.37 -4.26 -7.29
N ILE A 107 -3.76 -4.97 -8.25
CA ILE A 107 -2.61 -4.46 -9.01
C ILE A 107 -2.86 -4.65 -10.51
N GLY A 108 -2.44 -3.69 -11.30
CA GLY A 108 -2.54 -3.79 -12.76
C GLY A 108 -2.27 -2.47 -13.46
N ARG A 109 -2.43 -2.52 -14.78
CA ARG A 109 -2.42 -1.34 -15.64
C ARG A 109 -3.83 -1.03 -16.09
N ILE A 110 -4.36 0.09 -15.65
CA ILE A 110 -5.70 0.53 -16.06
C ILE A 110 -5.65 1.69 -17.06
N LEU A 111 -4.51 2.36 -17.15
CA LEU A 111 -4.30 3.44 -18.10
C LEU A 111 -3.15 3.09 -19.04
N LYS A 112 -3.37 3.24 -20.35
CA LYS A 112 -2.33 3.02 -21.36
C LYS A 112 -1.18 4.01 -21.17
N GLY A 113 0.04 3.52 -21.31
CA GLY A 113 1.25 4.32 -21.21
C GLY A 113 1.60 4.74 -19.78
N LYS A 114 0.88 4.27 -18.78
CA LYS A 114 1.17 4.50 -17.38
C LYS A 114 1.77 3.26 -16.72
N PRO A 115 2.54 3.42 -15.63
CA PRO A 115 3.09 2.28 -14.92
C PRO A 115 2.01 1.43 -14.25
N LEU A 116 2.41 0.28 -13.71
CA LEU A 116 1.55 -0.50 -12.83
C LEU A 116 1.04 0.38 -11.69
N ALA A 117 -0.17 0.08 -11.23
CA ALA A 117 -0.77 0.78 -10.10
C ALA A 117 -1.38 -0.20 -9.12
N ILE A 118 -1.43 0.20 -7.86
CA ILE A 118 -2.12 -0.52 -6.79
C ILE A 118 -3.33 0.30 -6.36
N TYR A 119 -4.47 -0.36 -6.27
CA TYR A 119 -5.70 0.16 -5.72
C TYR A 119 -6.07 -0.60 -4.45
N GLY A 120 -6.61 0.10 -3.46
CA GLY A 120 -7.12 -0.53 -2.26
C GLY A 120 -6.10 -0.69 -1.13
N MET A 121 -4.98 0.03 -1.17
CA MET A 121 -4.03 0.03 -0.05
C MET A 121 -4.63 0.67 1.19
N THR A 122 -5.50 1.63 1.00
CA THR A 122 -6.30 2.26 2.04
C THR A 122 -7.77 2.21 1.66
N SER A 123 -8.64 2.29 2.66
CA SER A 123 -10.08 2.39 2.47
C SER A 123 -10.57 3.67 3.15
N ALA A 124 -11.28 4.51 2.40
CA ALA A 124 -11.85 5.74 2.90
C ALA A 124 -13.35 5.61 3.07
N SER A 125 -13.87 6.01 4.22
CA SER A 125 -15.32 6.07 4.44
C SER A 125 -15.94 7.29 3.79
N PHE A 126 -15.15 8.32 3.54
CA PHE A 126 -15.51 9.49 2.76
C PHE A 126 -14.25 10.04 2.08
N GLY A 127 -14.44 10.76 0.98
CA GLY A 127 -13.31 11.26 0.19
C GLY A 127 -12.97 10.34 -0.97
N CYS A 128 -11.72 10.06 -1.19
CA CYS A 128 -11.26 9.27 -2.31
C CYS A 128 -10.23 8.22 -1.91
N ASP A 129 -10.24 7.09 -2.61
CA ASP A 129 -9.20 6.08 -2.47
C ASP A 129 -8.07 6.36 -3.46
N PRO A 130 -6.81 6.32 -3.01
CA PRO A 130 -5.69 6.58 -3.89
C PRO A 130 -5.44 5.40 -4.84
N LEU A 131 -5.10 5.73 -6.07
CA LEU A 131 -4.48 4.82 -7.02
C LEU A 131 -2.99 5.13 -7.00
N ILE A 132 -2.19 4.20 -6.48
CA ILE A 132 -0.75 4.40 -6.29
C ILE A 132 -0.02 3.83 -7.49
N PHE A 133 0.59 4.69 -8.29
CA PHE A 133 1.43 4.26 -9.39
C PHE A 133 2.79 3.80 -8.89
N LEU A 134 3.28 2.66 -9.40
CA LEU A 134 4.56 2.07 -8.99
C LEU A 134 5.73 2.71 -9.76
N SER A 135 5.80 4.04 -9.67
CA SER A 135 6.87 4.85 -10.21
C SER A 135 6.90 6.17 -9.48
N ASP A 136 8.05 6.59 -8.99
CA ASP A 136 8.21 7.91 -8.35
C ASP A 136 8.03 9.07 -9.33
N GLU A 137 8.13 8.80 -10.63
CA GLU A 137 7.93 9.82 -11.68
C GLU A 137 6.45 10.12 -11.93
N GLN A 138 5.56 9.22 -11.51
CA GLN A 138 4.12 9.40 -11.69
C GLN A 138 3.46 9.65 -10.34
N GLY A 139 2.83 10.82 -10.19
CA GLY A 139 2.05 11.16 -9.00
C GLY A 139 0.81 10.28 -8.86
N ASP A 140 0.43 10.01 -7.63
CA ASP A 140 -0.76 9.22 -7.33
C ASP A 140 -2.02 9.98 -7.70
N ILE A 141 -3.07 9.23 -8.10
CA ILE A 141 -4.37 9.82 -8.38
C ILE A 141 -5.37 9.36 -7.34
N CYS A 142 -6.25 10.28 -6.98
CA CYS A 142 -7.37 9.98 -6.12
C CYS A 142 -8.59 9.65 -6.97
N ILE A 143 -9.13 8.46 -6.79
CA ILE A 143 -10.38 8.08 -7.45
C ILE A 143 -11.51 8.65 -6.60
N GLN A 144 -12.18 9.64 -7.17
CA GLN A 144 -13.24 10.34 -6.46
C GLN A 144 -14.48 9.46 -6.38
N CYS A 145 -14.85 9.10 -5.16
CA CYS A 145 -16.14 8.49 -4.90
C CYS A 145 -17.15 9.58 -4.64
N ASP A 146 -18.29 9.50 -5.32
CA ASP A 146 -19.39 10.44 -5.09
C ASP A 146 -20.12 10.04 -3.80
N ASN A 147 -19.68 10.60 -2.68
CA ASN A 147 -20.26 10.35 -1.37
C ASN A 147 -21.32 11.43 -1.04
N ARG A 148 -22.24 11.66 -1.94
CA ARG A 148 -23.37 12.54 -1.67
C ARG A 148 -24.33 11.86 -0.72
N HIS A 149 -24.35 12.35 0.48
CA HIS A 149 -25.36 12.01 1.47
C HIS A 149 -26.40 13.11 1.57
#